data_d2b5919004625f59f6edef5fa4fc7eec
#
_entry.id   d2b5919004625f59f6edef5fa4fc7eec
#
_cell.length_a   1.000
_cell.length_b   1.000
_cell.length_c   1.000
_cell.angle_alpha   90.00
_cell.angle_beta   90.00
_cell.angle_gamma   90.00
#
_symmetry.space_group_name_H-M   'P 1'
#
loop_
_entity.id
_entity.type
_entity.pdbx_description
1 polymer ?
#
loop_
_entity_poly.entity_id
_entity_poly.type
_entity_poly.pdbx_seq_one_letter_code
_entity_poly.pdbx_strand_id
1 'polypeptide(L)'
;MFTGIVTDIGEIISLTPTAQGQLHRLRIACRYDRATIADGASIACNGVCLTVVASGVEGGRTWFDVDAAAETLAMTTARHWAAGTRLNLERALKIGDELGGHIVAGHADGIARISKRDDLPDMARFELSTTRDLARFIAPKGSVTLDGVSLTVNTVDDVAFSVLIIPHTLNVTTLSAWREGSEVNLEVDLMARYAARLAEMK
;
A
#
# COMPACT_ATOMS: atom_id res chain seq x y z
N MET A 1 -11.31 -5.07 2.10
CA MET A 1 -10.78 -5.87 0.98
C MET A 1 -10.56 -4.96 -0.21
N PHE A 2 -9.46 -5.14 -0.92
CA PHE A 2 -8.99 -4.34 -2.05
C PHE A 2 -8.49 -5.26 -3.15
N THR A 3 -8.06 -4.70 -4.27
CA THR A 3 -7.56 -5.43 -5.44
C THR A 3 -6.08 -5.17 -5.71
N GLY A 4 -5.52 -4.15 -5.09
CA GLY A 4 -4.19 -3.64 -5.41
C GLY A 4 -4.16 -2.80 -6.70
N ILE A 5 -5.31 -2.33 -7.17
CA ILE A 5 -5.42 -1.41 -8.29
C ILE A 5 -5.66 0.00 -7.73
N VAL A 6 -4.62 0.81 -7.77
CA VAL A 6 -4.65 2.19 -7.29
C VAL A 6 -5.60 3.02 -8.17
N THR A 7 -6.52 3.72 -7.52
CA THR A 7 -7.53 4.53 -8.21
C THR A 7 -7.34 6.03 -8.04
N ASP A 8 -6.47 6.45 -7.10
CA ASP A 8 -6.10 7.85 -6.93
C ASP A 8 -4.74 7.98 -6.21
N ILE A 9 -4.15 9.16 -6.28
CA ILE A 9 -3.01 9.56 -5.45
C ILE A 9 -3.47 10.68 -4.54
N GLY A 10 -3.52 10.40 -3.23
CA GLY A 10 -3.82 11.40 -2.20
C GLY A 10 -2.58 12.10 -1.69
N GLU A 11 -2.82 13.18 -0.94
CA GLU A 11 -1.78 13.95 -0.27
C GLU A 11 -2.17 14.20 1.19
N ILE A 12 -1.27 13.92 2.11
CA ILE A 12 -1.48 14.24 3.52
C ILE A 12 -1.44 15.75 3.71
N ILE A 13 -2.55 16.34 4.13
CA ILE A 13 -2.65 17.78 4.43
C ILE A 13 -2.19 18.08 5.85
N SER A 14 -2.56 17.22 6.80
CA SER A 14 -2.14 17.35 8.19
C SER A 14 -2.01 16.00 8.85
N LEU A 15 -1.12 15.92 9.83
CA LEU A 15 -0.93 14.78 10.71
C LEU A 15 -0.86 15.32 12.14
N THR A 16 -1.73 14.83 13.01
CA THR A 16 -1.82 15.28 14.41
C THR A 16 -1.86 14.06 15.33
N PRO A 17 -0.88 13.89 16.22
CA PRO A 17 -0.97 12.89 17.27
C PRO A 17 -2.20 13.18 18.15
N THR A 18 -2.93 12.15 18.55
CA THR A 18 -4.00 12.30 19.54
C THR A 18 -3.41 12.60 20.94
N ALA A 19 -4.25 13.12 21.84
CA ALA A 19 -3.80 13.56 23.18
C ALA A 19 -3.08 12.47 23.99
N GLN A 20 -3.34 11.19 23.71
CA GLN A 20 -2.68 10.04 24.35
C GLN A 20 -1.50 9.50 23.55
N GLY A 21 -1.21 10.07 22.36
CA GLY A 21 -0.07 9.71 21.52
C GLY A 21 -0.11 8.31 20.87
N GLN A 22 -1.19 7.55 21.07
CA GLN A 22 -1.32 6.19 20.51
C GLN A 22 -1.98 6.13 19.14
N LEU A 23 -2.58 7.24 18.71
CA LEU A 23 -3.18 7.37 17.38
C LEU A 23 -2.64 8.63 16.73
N HIS A 24 -2.45 8.56 15.44
CA HIS A 24 -2.20 9.74 14.61
C HIS A 24 -3.41 9.95 13.69
N ARG A 25 -4.05 11.12 13.82
CA ARG A 25 -5.08 11.54 12.88
C ARG A 25 -4.43 12.15 11.64
N LEU A 26 -4.78 11.62 10.49
CA LEU A 26 -4.32 12.11 9.19
C LEU A 26 -5.50 12.68 8.42
N ARG A 27 -5.35 13.89 7.88
CA ARG A 27 -6.23 14.42 6.84
C ARG A 27 -5.58 14.23 5.50
N ILE A 28 -6.28 13.55 4.59
CA ILE A 28 -5.78 13.20 3.25
C ILE A 28 -6.70 13.84 2.23
N ALA A 29 -6.14 14.67 1.35
CA ALA A 29 -6.86 15.20 0.20
C ALA A 29 -6.78 14.22 -0.97
N CYS A 30 -7.88 14.10 -1.73
CA CYS A 30 -8.01 13.19 -2.85
C CYS A 30 -8.90 13.77 -3.96
N ARG A 31 -9.02 13.04 -5.07
CA ARG A 31 -9.92 13.38 -6.18
C ARG A 31 -11.24 12.60 -6.16
N TYR A 32 -11.45 11.71 -5.20
CA TYR A 32 -12.71 11.00 -5.09
C TYR A 32 -13.89 11.98 -4.91
N ASP A 33 -15.02 11.67 -5.51
CA ASP A 33 -16.26 12.38 -5.19
C ASP A 33 -16.60 12.14 -3.72
N ARG A 34 -16.76 13.23 -2.95
CA ARG A 34 -17.12 13.20 -1.53
C ARG A 34 -18.35 12.33 -1.26
N ALA A 35 -19.35 12.39 -2.15
CA ALA A 35 -20.58 11.62 -1.98
C ALA A 35 -20.36 10.10 -2.00
N THR A 36 -19.21 9.65 -2.48
CA THR A 36 -18.84 8.22 -2.54
C THR A 36 -18.01 7.73 -1.36
N ILE A 37 -17.68 8.62 -0.39
CA ILE A 37 -16.94 8.29 0.82
C ILE A 37 -17.90 8.29 2.00
N ALA A 38 -18.24 7.11 2.51
CA ALA A 38 -19.06 6.97 3.71
C ALA A 38 -18.17 7.00 4.98
N ASP A 39 -18.71 7.51 6.08
CA ASP A 39 -18.09 7.35 7.39
C ASP A 39 -18.04 5.86 7.73
N GLY A 40 -16.92 5.42 8.30
CA GLY A 40 -16.65 4.01 8.56
C GLY A 40 -16.18 3.21 7.33
N ALA A 41 -16.11 3.81 6.14
CA ALA A 41 -15.55 3.14 4.97
C ALA A 41 -14.05 2.87 5.14
N SER A 42 -13.57 1.81 4.49
CA SER A 42 -12.13 1.52 4.42
C SER A 42 -11.53 2.10 3.14
N ILE A 43 -10.40 2.78 3.28
CA ILE A 43 -9.56 3.23 2.18
C ILE A 43 -8.14 2.71 2.44
N ALA A 44 -7.56 2.02 1.45
CA ALA A 44 -6.14 1.66 1.50
C ALA A 44 -5.29 2.89 1.15
N CYS A 45 -4.36 3.21 2.03
CA CYS A 45 -3.39 4.31 1.91
C CYS A 45 -1.99 3.70 1.85
N ASN A 46 -1.32 3.73 0.70
CA ASN A 46 -0.09 2.95 0.46
C ASN A 46 -0.21 1.50 0.96
N GLY A 47 -1.35 0.83 0.67
CA GLY A 47 -1.60 -0.54 1.08
C GLY A 47 -1.98 -0.73 2.55
N VAL A 48 -2.11 0.34 3.31
CA VAL A 48 -2.58 0.29 4.72
C VAL A 48 -4.07 0.58 4.75
N CYS A 49 -4.87 -0.38 5.19
CA CYS A 49 -6.32 -0.23 5.37
C CYS A 49 -6.61 0.70 6.55
N LEU A 50 -7.19 1.86 6.27
CA LEU A 50 -7.56 2.84 7.28
C LEU A 50 -9.06 3.14 7.20
N THR A 51 -9.69 3.34 8.36
CA THR A 51 -11.12 3.64 8.47
C THR A 51 -11.35 5.14 8.42
N VAL A 52 -12.23 5.58 7.53
CA VAL A 52 -12.65 6.98 7.42
C VAL A 52 -13.47 7.36 8.65
N VAL A 53 -13.05 8.40 9.36
CA VAL A 53 -13.75 8.92 10.55
C VAL A 53 -14.48 10.24 10.27
N ALA A 54 -14.07 10.96 9.23
CA ALA A 54 -14.74 12.15 8.72
C ALA A 54 -14.35 12.39 7.28
N SER A 55 -15.17 13.12 6.52
CA SER A 55 -14.84 13.54 5.17
C SER A 55 -15.60 14.80 4.79
N GLY A 56 -15.02 15.59 3.88
CA GLY A 56 -15.60 16.86 3.46
C GLY A 56 -14.99 17.38 2.16
N VAL A 57 -15.37 18.61 1.84
CA VAL A 57 -14.80 19.37 0.71
C VAL A 57 -14.29 20.70 1.24
N GLU A 58 -13.06 21.06 0.89
CA GLU A 58 -12.45 22.34 1.22
C GLU A 58 -11.69 22.86 0.01
N GLY A 59 -11.92 24.13 -0.37
CA GLY A 59 -11.29 24.71 -1.54
C GLY A 59 -11.57 23.97 -2.86
N GLY A 60 -12.73 23.29 -2.96
CA GLY A 60 -13.07 22.48 -4.13
C GLY A 60 -12.39 21.11 -4.19
N ARG A 61 -11.62 20.73 -3.17
CA ARG A 61 -10.93 19.44 -3.08
C ARG A 61 -11.55 18.57 -1.99
N THR A 62 -11.82 17.31 -2.29
CA THR A 62 -12.30 16.34 -1.30
C THR A 62 -11.17 15.97 -0.35
N TRP A 63 -11.51 15.82 0.92
CA TRP A 63 -10.62 15.28 1.95
C TRP A 63 -11.34 14.22 2.79
N PHE A 64 -10.57 13.35 3.41
CA PHE A 64 -11.05 12.43 4.43
C PHE A 64 -10.03 12.33 5.57
N ASP A 65 -10.53 12.10 6.79
CA ASP A 65 -9.72 11.87 7.99
C ASP A 65 -9.72 10.39 8.33
N VAL A 66 -8.55 9.89 8.71
CA VAL A 66 -8.34 8.52 9.20
C VAL A 66 -7.47 8.54 10.45
N ASP A 67 -7.60 7.49 11.27
CA ASP A 67 -6.74 7.29 12.44
C ASP A 67 -5.79 6.11 12.22
N ALA A 68 -4.48 6.37 12.26
CA ALA A 68 -3.45 5.34 12.24
C ALA A 68 -3.07 4.95 13.67
N ALA A 69 -3.26 3.69 14.03
CA ALA A 69 -2.93 3.15 15.34
C ALA A 69 -1.43 2.93 15.54
N ALA A 70 -0.98 2.81 16.78
CA ALA A 70 0.43 2.58 17.13
C ALA A 70 1.04 1.37 16.40
N GLU A 71 0.29 0.27 16.28
CA GLU A 71 0.71 -0.92 15.53
C GLU A 71 0.96 -0.59 14.05
N THR A 72 0.03 0.14 13.42
CA THR A 72 0.18 0.61 12.03
C THR A 72 1.43 1.44 11.85
N LEU A 73 1.69 2.37 12.78
CA LEU A 73 2.89 3.21 12.76
C LEU A 73 4.17 2.38 12.94
N ALA A 74 4.15 1.36 13.80
CA ALA A 74 5.32 0.51 14.05
C ALA A 74 5.67 -0.41 12.87
N MET A 75 4.65 -0.98 12.21
CA MET A 75 4.82 -2.03 11.21
C MET A 75 4.95 -1.52 9.79
N THR A 76 4.61 -0.24 9.53
CA THR A 76 4.51 0.29 8.17
C THR A 76 5.33 1.57 7.96
N THR A 77 5.42 2.02 6.71
CA THR A 77 6.03 3.31 6.38
C THR A 77 5.26 4.51 6.95
N ALA A 78 4.06 4.29 7.52
CA ALA A 78 3.24 5.36 8.12
C ALA A 78 3.97 6.11 9.24
N ARG A 79 4.98 5.50 9.87
CA ARG A 79 5.86 6.17 10.84
C ARG A 79 6.63 7.38 10.28
N HIS A 80 6.79 7.42 8.95
CA HIS A 80 7.52 8.50 8.25
C HIS A 80 6.59 9.48 7.53
N TRP A 81 5.27 9.24 7.60
CA TRP A 81 4.33 10.10 6.91
C TRP A 81 4.25 11.48 7.58
N ALA A 82 4.14 12.50 6.74
CA ALA A 82 4.05 13.90 7.14
C ALA A 82 3.17 14.67 6.16
N ALA A 83 2.83 15.91 6.48
CA ALA A 83 2.17 16.80 5.53
C ALA A 83 2.98 16.90 4.22
N GLY A 84 2.32 16.82 3.08
CA GLY A 84 2.91 16.75 1.74
C GLY A 84 3.26 15.33 1.28
N THR A 85 3.20 14.30 2.14
CA THR A 85 3.40 12.91 1.70
C THR A 85 2.28 12.50 0.74
N ARG A 86 2.67 11.94 -0.42
CA ARG A 86 1.74 11.40 -1.43
C ARG A 86 1.54 9.91 -1.20
N LEU A 87 0.30 9.44 -1.27
CA LEU A 87 -0.11 8.08 -0.99
C LEU A 87 -0.92 7.51 -2.15
N ASN A 88 -0.64 6.27 -2.53
CA ASN A 88 -1.53 5.48 -3.38
C ASN A 88 -2.83 5.22 -2.63
N LEU A 89 -3.96 5.47 -3.26
CA LEU A 89 -5.27 5.28 -2.66
C LEU A 89 -6.08 4.26 -3.45
N GLU A 90 -6.75 3.37 -2.72
CA GLU A 90 -7.76 2.47 -3.27
C GLU A 90 -8.94 2.41 -2.30
N ARG A 91 -10.18 2.53 -2.80
CA ARG A 91 -11.39 2.31 -2.00
C ARG A 91 -11.69 0.83 -1.91
N ALA A 92 -12.36 0.43 -0.81
CA ALA A 92 -12.78 -0.96 -0.65
C ALA A 92 -13.63 -1.44 -1.83
N LEU A 93 -13.33 -2.69 -2.25
CA LEU A 93 -14.02 -3.40 -3.31
C LEU A 93 -15.51 -3.57 -2.96
N LYS A 94 -16.40 -3.30 -3.91
CA LYS A 94 -17.84 -3.54 -3.79
C LYS A 94 -18.20 -4.87 -4.45
N ILE A 95 -19.34 -5.43 -4.07
CA ILE A 95 -19.88 -6.61 -4.74
C ILE A 95 -20.18 -6.25 -6.22
N GLY A 96 -19.59 -7.01 -7.13
CA GLY A 96 -19.72 -6.80 -8.57
C GLY A 96 -18.59 -6.01 -9.22
N ASP A 97 -17.66 -5.44 -8.44
CA ASP A 97 -16.47 -4.81 -8.99
C ASP A 97 -15.49 -5.87 -9.55
N GLU A 98 -14.66 -5.47 -10.52
CA GLU A 98 -13.64 -6.34 -11.10
C GLU A 98 -12.45 -6.53 -10.15
N LEU A 99 -11.97 -7.77 -10.01
CA LEU A 99 -10.73 -8.11 -9.32
C LEU A 99 -9.56 -8.03 -10.31
N GLY A 100 -9.12 -6.81 -10.63
CA GLY A 100 -8.07 -6.59 -11.63
C GLY A 100 -6.64 -6.97 -11.21
N GLY A 101 -6.40 -7.10 -9.89
CA GLY A 101 -5.11 -7.52 -9.31
C GLY A 101 -5.24 -8.88 -8.62
N HIS A 102 -5.06 -8.90 -7.30
CA HIS A 102 -5.31 -10.07 -6.45
C HIS A 102 -6.08 -9.65 -5.19
N ILE A 103 -6.43 -10.59 -4.32
CA ILE A 103 -7.12 -10.27 -3.07
C ILE A 103 -6.13 -9.62 -2.10
N VAL A 104 -6.35 -8.33 -1.81
CA VAL A 104 -5.53 -7.52 -0.91
C VAL A 104 -6.37 -7.15 0.31
N ALA A 105 -5.84 -7.40 1.51
CA ALA A 105 -6.53 -7.08 2.75
C ALA A 105 -6.32 -5.62 3.18
N GLY A 106 -5.20 -5.03 2.77
CA GLY A 106 -4.70 -3.76 3.27
C GLY A 106 -4.03 -3.91 4.64
N HIS A 107 -3.57 -5.11 4.95
CA HIS A 107 -2.89 -5.44 6.20
C HIS A 107 -1.40 -5.66 5.90
N ALA A 108 -0.67 -4.56 5.73
CA ALA A 108 0.76 -4.60 5.48
C ALA A 108 1.47 -5.46 6.54
N ASP A 109 2.22 -6.47 6.09
CA ASP A 109 2.95 -7.40 6.94
C ASP A 109 4.25 -6.82 7.47
N GLY A 110 4.76 -5.83 6.78
CA GLY A 110 6.02 -5.17 7.08
C GLY A 110 6.49 -4.32 5.93
N ILE A 111 7.80 -4.22 5.81
CA ILE A 111 8.46 -3.32 4.88
C ILE A 111 9.39 -4.11 3.98
N ALA A 112 9.41 -3.75 2.69
CA ALA A 112 10.49 -4.06 1.78
C ALA A 112 11.34 -2.81 1.52
N ARG A 113 12.64 -3.00 1.30
CA ARG A 113 13.58 -1.95 0.95
C ARG A 113 14.04 -2.13 -0.50
N ILE A 114 13.99 -1.07 -1.28
CA ILE A 114 14.50 -1.07 -2.65
C ILE A 114 16.03 -1.09 -2.59
N SER A 115 16.63 -2.15 -3.11
CA SER A 115 18.08 -2.32 -3.20
C SER A 115 18.64 -1.82 -4.52
N LYS A 116 17.82 -1.82 -5.59
CA LYS A 116 18.23 -1.37 -6.92
C LYS A 116 17.04 -0.91 -7.75
N ARG A 117 17.25 0.11 -8.59
CA ARG A 117 16.34 0.53 -9.66
C ARG A 117 17.10 0.55 -10.98
N ASP A 118 16.58 -0.15 -11.98
CA ASP A 118 17.05 -0.11 -13.35
C ASP A 118 15.94 0.47 -14.24
N ASP A 119 16.16 1.65 -14.79
CA ASP A 119 15.25 2.25 -15.76
C ASP A 119 15.57 1.67 -17.15
N LEU A 120 14.61 0.94 -17.70
CA LEU A 120 14.66 0.32 -19.02
C LEU A 120 13.89 1.20 -20.02
N PRO A 121 14.06 1.02 -21.34
CA PRO A 121 13.38 1.86 -22.34
C PRO A 121 11.86 2.00 -22.15
N ASP A 122 11.18 0.91 -21.78
CA ASP A 122 9.72 0.85 -21.69
C ASP A 122 9.20 0.39 -20.32
N MET A 123 10.04 0.36 -19.27
CA MET A 123 9.65 -0.08 -17.94
C MET A 123 10.73 0.25 -16.90
N ALA A 124 10.42 0.05 -15.62
CA ALA A 124 11.42 0.08 -14.56
C ALA A 124 11.47 -1.28 -13.85
N ARG A 125 12.67 -1.81 -13.64
CA ARG A 125 12.91 -2.97 -12.79
C ARG A 125 13.32 -2.50 -11.41
N PHE A 126 12.68 -3.06 -10.40
CA PHE A 126 13.06 -2.87 -9.01
C PHE A 126 13.49 -4.19 -8.40
N GLU A 127 14.63 -4.18 -7.72
CA GLU A 127 15.05 -5.24 -6.81
C GLU A 127 14.78 -4.77 -5.38
N LEU A 128 14.15 -5.62 -4.60
CA LEU A 128 13.76 -5.33 -3.22
C LEU A 128 14.22 -6.46 -2.31
N SER A 129 14.43 -6.13 -1.06
CA SER A 129 14.67 -7.12 -0.01
C SER A 129 13.71 -6.90 1.16
N THR A 130 13.40 -7.99 1.86
CA THR A 130 12.57 -7.96 3.06
C THR A 130 13.14 -8.93 4.11
N THR A 131 12.45 -9.14 5.22
CA THR A 131 12.87 -10.11 6.21
C THR A 131 12.68 -11.54 5.69
N ARG A 132 13.47 -12.49 6.21
CA ARG A 132 13.35 -13.92 5.85
C ARG A 132 11.95 -14.48 6.16
N ASP A 133 11.32 -13.99 7.22
CA ASP A 133 9.97 -14.41 7.62
C ASP A 133 8.91 -13.99 6.59
N LEU A 134 9.08 -12.90 5.90
CA LEU A 134 8.18 -12.44 4.84
C LEU A 134 8.58 -13.01 3.47
N ALA A 135 9.87 -13.12 3.18
CA ALA A 135 10.36 -13.62 1.89
C ALA A 135 9.87 -15.04 1.58
N ARG A 136 9.66 -15.90 2.60
CA ARG A 136 9.13 -17.27 2.44
C ARG A 136 7.75 -17.34 1.79
N PHE A 137 6.98 -16.25 1.79
CA PHE A 137 5.66 -16.15 1.16
C PHE A 137 5.71 -15.59 -0.27
N ILE A 138 6.87 -15.14 -0.72
CA ILE A 138 7.05 -14.51 -2.02
C ILE A 138 7.57 -15.57 -3.00
N ALA A 139 6.85 -15.78 -4.10
CA ALA A 139 7.20 -16.79 -5.10
C ALA A 139 7.35 -16.17 -6.50
N PRO A 140 8.26 -16.68 -7.37
CA PRO A 140 8.33 -16.25 -8.75
C PRO A 140 6.96 -16.46 -9.43
N LYS A 141 6.48 -15.44 -10.18
CA LYS A 141 5.17 -15.41 -10.82
C LYS A 141 3.97 -15.35 -9.87
N GLY A 142 4.21 -15.30 -8.56
CA GLY A 142 3.19 -14.98 -7.57
C GLY A 142 2.90 -13.49 -7.51
N SER A 143 1.90 -13.12 -6.70
CA SER A 143 1.52 -11.74 -6.45
C SER A 143 2.15 -11.23 -5.16
N VAL A 144 2.43 -9.95 -5.12
CA VAL A 144 2.83 -9.21 -3.92
C VAL A 144 2.20 -7.82 -3.98
N THR A 145 1.81 -7.26 -2.84
CA THR A 145 1.35 -5.88 -2.78
C THR A 145 2.47 -5.01 -2.23
N LEU A 146 2.85 -3.98 -2.99
CA LEU A 146 3.85 -3.00 -2.58
C LEU A 146 3.24 -1.60 -2.64
N ASP A 147 3.22 -0.88 -1.50
CA ASP A 147 2.53 0.42 -1.35
C ASP A 147 1.11 0.41 -1.94
N GLY A 148 0.39 -0.69 -1.74
CA GLY A 148 -0.99 -0.87 -2.21
C GLY A 148 -1.13 -1.25 -3.68
N VAL A 149 -0.04 -1.46 -4.41
CA VAL A 149 -0.06 -1.86 -5.82
C VAL A 149 0.14 -3.38 -5.93
N SER A 150 -0.79 -4.07 -6.59
CA SER A 150 -0.66 -5.49 -6.94
C SER A 150 0.39 -5.65 -8.04
N LEU A 151 1.44 -6.42 -7.75
CA LEU A 151 2.56 -6.63 -8.67
C LEU A 151 2.89 -8.10 -8.81
N THR A 152 3.31 -8.49 -10.01
CA THR A 152 3.83 -9.82 -10.28
C THR A 152 5.31 -9.89 -9.95
N VAL A 153 5.70 -10.88 -9.15
CA VAL A 153 7.09 -11.17 -8.82
C VAL A 153 7.79 -11.80 -10.00
N ASN A 154 8.95 -11.28 -10.41
CA ASN A 154 9.73 -11.81 -11.51
C ASN A 154 10.75 -12.86 -11.05
N THR A 155 11.59 -12.51 -10.09
CA THR A 155 12.62 -13.38 -9.53
C THR A 155 12.58 -13.33 -8.02
N VAL A 156 13.01 -14.41 -7.37
CA VAL A 156 13.22 -14.51 -5.92
C VAL A 156 14.57 -15.15 -5.68
N ASP A 157 15.37 -14.58 -4.77
CA ASP A 157 16.66 -15.10 -4.32
C ASP A 157 16.80 -14.81 -2.83
N ASP A 158 16.66 -15.84 -2.00
CA ASP A 158 16.61 -15.79 -0.54
C ASP A 158 15.63 -14.71 -0.03
N VAL A 159 16.14 -13.58 0.46
CA VAL A 159 15.32 -12.46 0.97
C VAL A 159 15.07 -11.37 -0.07
N ALA A 160 15.65 -11.51 -1.25
CA ALA A 160 15.52 -10.57 -2.35
C ALA A 160 14.51 -11.04 -3.39
N PHE A 161 13.82 -10.11 -3.99
CA PHE A 161 12.91 -10.37 -5.10
C PHE A 161 12.87 -9.18 -6.07
N SER A 162 12.36 -9.40 -7.27
CA SER A 162 12.24 -8.32 -8.25
C SER A 162 10.85 -8.21 -8.85
N VAL A 163 10.49 -6.98 -9.24
CA VAL A 163 9.28 -6.65 -9.98
C VAL A 163 9.62 -5.77 -11.19
N LEU A 164 8.83 -5.90 -12.26
CA LEU A 164 8.89 -5.03 -13.45
C LEU A 164 7.63 -4.17 -13.47
N ILE A 165 7.80 -2.87 -13.61
CA ILE A 165 6.70 -1.90 -13.56
C ILE A 165 6.60 -1.18 -14.89
N ILE A 166 5.44 -1.29 -15.52
CA ILE A 166 5.13 -0.67 -16.81
C ILE A 166 4.92 0.85 -16.67
N PRO A 167 5.09 1.64 -17.74
CA PRO A 167 4.96 3.10 -17.69
C PRO A 167 3.61 3.57 -17.15
N HIS A 168 2.52 2.87 -17.49
CA HIS A 168 1.19 3.22 -16.97
C HIS A 168 1.19 3.23 -15.44
N THR A 169 1.64 2.14 -14.81
CA THR A 169 1.68 2.01 -13.33
C THR A 169 2.59 3.07 -12.70
N LEU A 170 3.76 3.34 -13.29
CA LEU A 170 4.64 4.41 -12.82
C LEU A 170 3.95 5.80 -12.85
N ASN A 171 3.11 6.05 -13.86
CA ASN A 171 2.47 7.35 -14.05
C ASN A 171 1.25 7.56 -13.14
N VAL A 172 0.49 6.49 -12.83
CA VAL A 172 -0.76 6.58 -12.07
C VAL A 172 -0.60 6.27 -10.59
N THR A 173 0.63 5.96 -10.15
CA THR A 173 0.95 5.64 -8.76
C THR A 173 2.15 6.44 -8.26
N THR A 174 2.48 6.31 -6.97
CA THR A 174 3.66 6.93 -6.37
C THR A 174 4.96 6.19 -6.69
N LEU A 175 4.91 5.06 -7.40
CA LEU A 175 6.05 4.19 -7.66
C LEU A 175 7.15 4.85 -8.52
N SER A 176 6.80 5.85 -9.31
CA SER A 176 7.79 6.65 -10.06
C SER A 176 8.82 7.36 -9.15
N ALA A 177 8.43 7.64 -7.90
CA ALA A 177 9.32 8.28 -6.93
C ALA A 177 10.24 7.28 -6.19
N TRP A 178 10.05 5.98 -6.36
CA TRP A 178 10.89 4.96 -5.72
C TRP A 178 12.33 5.03 -6.21
N ARG A 179 13.26 4.91 -5.28
CA ARG A 179 14.71 4.90 -5.53
C ARG A 179 15.41 3.94 -4.58
N GLU A 180 16.64 3.64 -4.87
CA GLU A 180 17.48 2.85 -3.97
C GLU A 180 17.47 3.43 -2.54
N GLY A 181 17.31 2.57 -1.55
CA GLY A 181 17.14 2.91 -0.15
C GLY A 181 15.71 3.26 0.28
N SER A 182 14.75 3.43 -0.65
CA SER A 182 13.35 3.67 -0.29
C SER A 182 12.76 2.45 0.43
N GLU A 183 11.94 2.72 1.44
CA GLU A 183 11.12 1.73 2.13
C GLU A 183 9.69 1.78 1.58
N VAL A 184 9.09 0.61 1.39
CA VAL A 184 7.73 0.44 0.87
C VAL A 184 6.96 -0.54 1.74
N ASN A 185 5.67 -0.32 1.91
CA ASN A 185 4.80 -1.27 2.60
C ASN A 185 4.68 -2.55 1.78
N LEU A 186 4.81 -3.69 2.44
CA LEU A 186 4.69 -5.00 1.83
C LEU A 186 3.54 -5.76 2.46
N GLU A 187 2.62 -6.27 1.65
CA GLU A 187 1.64 -7.28 2.02
C GLU A 187 1.85 -8.52 1.16
N VAL A 188 1.99 -9.69 1.79
CA VAL A 188 2.12 -10.96 1.08
C VAL A 188 0.76 -11.44 0.60
N ASP A 189 0.75 -12.26 -0.45
CA ASP A 189 -0.48 -12.88 -0.95
C ASP A 189 -1.16 -13.70 0.16
N LEU A 190 -2.45 -13.44 0.41
CA LEU A 190 -3.23 -14.16 1.42
C LEU A 190 -3.22 -15.68 1.23
N MET A 191 -3.21 -16.15 -0.03
CA MET A 191 -3.17 -17.58 -0.33
C MET A 191 -1.87 -18.20 0.18
N ALA A 192 -0.72 -17.52 -0.03
CA ALA A 192 0.58 -17.98 0.45
C ALA A 192 0.61 -18.02 1.99
N ARG A 193 0.05 -17.01 2.66
CA ARG A 193 -0.03 -16.94 4.12
C ARG A 193 -0.79 -18.12 4.72
N TYR A 194 -2.01 -18.37 4.23
CA TYR A 194 -2.83 -19.44 4.76
C TYR A 194 -2.31 -20.83 4.40
N ALA A 195 -1.75 -21.02 3.20
CA ALA A 195 -1.11 -22.27 2.81
C ALA A 195 0.08 -22.61 3.73
N ALA A 196 0.94 -21.65 4.03
CA ALA A 196 2.05 -21.83 4.96
C ALA A 196 1.56 -22.17 6.37
N ARG A 197 0.55 -21.44 6.89
CA ARG A 197 0.01 -21.71 8.23
C ARG A 197 -0.56 -23.12 8.37
N LEU A 198 -1.28 -23.59 7.35
CA LEU A 198 -1.81 -24.95 7.33
C LEU A 198 -0.71 -26.02 7.25
N ALA A 199 0.40 -25.73 6.54
CA ALA A 199 1.53 -26.64 6.44
C ALA A 199 2.30 -26.79 7.77
N GLU A 200 2.34 -25.73 8.59
CA GLU A 200 2.97 -25.75 9.93
C GLU A 200 2.20 -26.57 10.97
N MET A 201 0.93 -26.86 10.72
CA MET A 201 0.06 -27.61 11.66
C MET A 201 0.14 -29.13 11.49
N LYS A 202 0.98 -29.60 10.57
CA LYS A 202 1.25 -31.03 10.33
C LYS A 202 2.49 -31.48 11.10
#